data_cdab90065d1f420eb8cbcf61960ec261
#
_entry.id   cdab90065d1f420eb8cbcf61960ec261
#
_cell.length_a   1.000
_cell.length_b   1.000
_cell.length_c   1.000
_cell.angle_alpha   90.00
_cell.angle_beta   90.00
_cell.angle_gamma   90.00
#
_symmetry.space_group_name_H-M   'P 1'
#
loop_
_entity.id
_entity.type
_entity.pdbx_description
1 polymer ?
#
loop_
_entity_poly.entity_id
_entity_poly.type
_entity_poly.pdbx_seq_one_letter_code
_entity_poly.pdbx_strand_id
1 'polypeptide(L)'
;MTSAPSSHDGQVAIVFEDVFISFAGNEVLRGISFRLPVGETKALFGVAGAGKSTILKLALGLLKPDSGRITVLGNDVTEMKEGELFGLRGQIGMVFQESALFDSLTVSENVAFRLMEEHGIYDADIDRRVREALRFVELEHTVNMFPSELSGGMRRRVAIARAIITHPELLLYDSPTGGLDPVTSNTIVELIMKQRDVYKTSSLLVSHRLQDAFTMATHQFDQSSNTLRALPRGQYCDVPMSFLILRDGKVIFDGDIRELAHTKDEYIREYIS
;
A
#
# COMPACT_ATOMS: atom_id res chain seq x y z
N MET A 1 24.21 -24.77 -0.40
CA MET A 1 23.37 -24.40 -1.56
C MET A 1 23.30 -22.89 -1.55
N THR A 2 24.04 -22.25 -2.42
CA THR A 2 24.13 -20.81 -2.56
C THR A 2 22.85 -20.29 -3.19
N SER A 3 22.11 -19.46 -2.45
CA SER A 3 20.96 -18.72 -2.96
C SER A 3 21.43 -17.78 -4.07
N ALA A 4 20.85 -17.91 -5.26
CA ALA A 4 21.05 -16.97 -6.35
C ALA A 4 20.60 -15.56 -5.90
N PRO A 5 21.32 -14.48 -6.29
CA PRO A 5 20.88 -13.13 -6.00
C PRO A 5 19.58 -12.86 -6.76
N SER A 6 18.58 -12.32 -6.07
CA SER A 6 17.30 -11.90 -6.67
C SER A 6 17.57 -10.84 -7.74
N SER A 7 17.13 -11.10 -8.97
CA SER A 7 17.35 -10.29 -10.18
C SER A 7 16.54 -8.98 -10.25
N HIS A 8 16.26 -8.33 -9.11
CA HIS A 8 15.46 -7.10 -9.05
C HIS A 8 16.28 -5.82 -8.87
N ASP A 9 17.60 -5.92 -8.88
CA ASP A 9 18.49 -4.75 -8.75
C ASP A 9 18.32 -3.81 -9.96
N GLY A 10 17.64 -2.67 -9.74
CA GLY A 10 17.40 -1.63 -10.73
C GLY A 10 16.00 -1.52 -11.33
N GLN A 11 15.08 -2.47 -11.05
CA GLN A 11 13.68 -2.34 -11.49
C GLN A 11 12.90 -1.41 -10.56
N VAL A 12 11.99 -0.59 -11.14
CA VAL A 12 11.20 0.40 -10.41
C VAL A 12 9.71 0.09 -10.56
N ALA A 13 9.00 -0.01 -9.42
CA ALA A 13 7.57 -0.29 -9.40
C ALA A 13 6.72 0.96 -9.73
N ILE A 14 7.14 2.14 -9.24
CA ILE A 14 6.46 3.41 -9.52
C ILE A 14 7.51 4.49 -9.81
N VAL A 15 7.28 5.28 -10.87
CA VAL A 15 8.03 6.51 -11.18
C VAL A 15 7.04 7.64 -11.41
N PHE A 16 7.24 8.76 -10.72
CA PHE A 16 6.62 10.05 -10.99
C PHE A 16 7.72 10.99 -11.48
N GLU A 17 7.46 11.71 -12.59
CA GLU A 17 8.40 12.65 -13.21
C GLU A 17 7.68 13.95 -13.49
N ASP A 18 8.00 15.00 -12.72
CA ASP A 18 7.48 16.37 -12.85
C ASP A 18 5.94 16.44 -12.98
N VAL A 19 5.23 15.71 -12.10
CA VAL A 19 3.78 15.55 -12.17
C VAL A 19 3.07 16.75 -11.55
N PHE A 20 2.19 17.36 -12.33
CA PHE A 20 1.28 18.44 -11.93
C PHE A 20 -0.17 17.99 -12.06
N ILE A 21 -1.02 18.39 -11.14
CA ILE A 21 -2.47 18.23 -11.24
C ILE A 21 -3.19 19.32 -10.46
N SER A 22 -4.28 19.85 -11.06
CA SER A 22 -5.14 20.87 -10.50
C SER A 22 -6.60 20.44 -10.52
N PHE A 23 -7.38 20.88 -9.56
CA PHE A 23 -8.83 20.71 -9.52
C PHE A 23 -9.52 22.06 -9.34
N ALA A 24 -10.40 22.42 -10.28
CA ALA A 24 -11.11 23.70 -10.27
C ALA A 24 -10.18 24.93 -10.06
N GLY A 25 -9.01 24.89 -10.71
CA GLY A 25 -8.02 25.97 -10.62
C GLY A 25 -7.10 25.95 -9.39
N ASN A 26 -7.30 24.99 -8.48
CA ASN A 26 -6.40 24.80 -7.32
C ASN A 26 -5.37 23.73 -7.65
N GLU A 27 -4.09 24.12 -7.68
CA GLU A 27 -2.98 23.20 -7.84
C GLU A 27 -2.83 22.29 -6.59
N VAL A 28 -2.97 20.98 -6.80
CA VAL A 28 -2.85 19.98 -5.72
C VAL A 28 -1.47 19.33 -5.71
N LEU A 29 -0.91 19.01 -6.89
CA LEU A 29 0.47 18.55 -7.03
C LEU A 29 1.24 19.50 -7.94
N ARG A 30 2.49 19.82 -7.55
CA ARG A 30 3.31 20.89 -8.14
C ARG A 30 4.71 20.37 -8.47
N GLY A 31 4.83 19.56 -9.53
CA GLY A 31 6.09 18.98 -9.97
C GLY A 31 6.56 17.86 -9.05
N ILE A 32 5.67 16.90 -8.76
CA ILE A 32 6.00 15.73 -7.95
C ILE A 32 6.89 14.79 -8.73
N SER A 33 8.07 14.49 -8.16
CA SER A 33 9.00 13.49 -8.69
C SER A 33 9.47 12.59 -7.55
N PHE A 34 9.32 11.27 -7.73
CA PHE A 34 9.85 10.26 -6.82
C PHE A 34 9.89 8.89 -7.52
N ARG A 35 10.60 7.93 -6.90
CA ARG A 35 10.67 6.55 -7.36
C ARG A 35 10.37 5.59 -6.20
N LEU A 36 9.71 4.49 -6.52
CA LEU A 36 9.54 3.33 -5.64
C LEU A 36 10.20 2.12 -6.31
N PRO A 37 11.37 1.68 -5.85
CA PRO A 37 12.00 0.46 -6.33
C PRO A 37 11.14 -0.79 -6.11
N VAL A 38 11.33 -1.82 -6.93
CA VAL A 38 10.67 -3.13 -6.73
C VAL A 38 11.14 -3.74 -5.41
N GLY A 39 10.18 -4.29 -4.65
CA GLY A 39 10.43 -4.91 -3.34
C GLY A 39 10.62 -3.91 -2.19
N GLU A 40 10.49 -2.60 -2.42
CA GLU A 40 10.58 -1.57 -1.39
C GLU A 40 9.18 -1.20 -0.85
N THR A 41 9.12 -0.76 0.42
CA THR A 41 7.96 -0.05 0.98
C THR A 41 8.28 1.43 1.10
N LYS A 42 7.52 2.29 0.42
CA LYS A 42 7.61 3.75 0.56
C LYS A 42 6.41 4.28 1.36
N ALA A 43 6.70 4.93 2.49
CA ALA A 43 5.68 5.55 3.33
C ALA A 43 5.51 7.03 2.97
N LEU A 44 4.30 7.41 2.53
CA LEU A 44 3.95 8.75 2.08
C LEU A 44 3.21 9.52 3.17
N PHE A 45 3.79 10.64 3.59
CA PHE A 45 3.28 11.52 4.64
C PHE A 45 2.98 12.94 4.13
N GLY A 46 2.29 13.70 4.95
CA GLY A 46 1.94 15.09 4.71
C GLY A 46 0.62 15.44 5.38
N VAL A 47 0.35 16.73 5.56
CA VAL A 47 -0.89 17.25 6.16
C VAL A 47 -2.13 16.83 5.34
N ALA A 48 -3.32 16.95 5.92
CA ALA A 48 -4.57 16.75 5.20
C ALA A 48 -4.62 17.69 3.97
N GLY A 49 -5.06 17.18 2.83
CA GLY A 49 -5.11 17.96 1.58
C GLY A 49 -3.78 18.07 0.80
N ALA A 50 -2.66 17.53 1.29
CA ALA A 50 -1.35 17.59 0.61
C ALA A 50 -1.26 16.80 -0.70
N GLY A 51 -2.33 16.12 -1.15
CA GLY A 51 -2.35 15.39 -2.42
C GLY A 51 -2.02 13.89 -2.32
N LYS A 52 -1.90 13.31 -1.12
CA LYS A 52 -1.49 11.90 -0.92
C LYS A 52 -2.40 10.90 -1.63
N SER A 53 -3.71 10.95 -1.41
CA SER A 53 -4.68 10.07 -2.10
C SER A 53 -4.76 10.37 -3.60
N THR A 54 -4.42 11.59 -4.02
CA THR A 54 -4.31 11.95 -5.44
C THR A 54 -3.16 11.18 -6.11
N ILE A 55 -2.01 11.04 -5.44
CA ILE A 55 -0.88 10.23 -5.92
C ILE A 55 -1.30 8.76 -6.12
N LEU A 56 -2.05 8.16 -5.18
CA LEU A 56 -2.55 6.80 -5.34
C LEU A 56 -3.50 6.66 -6.54
N LYS A 57 -4.41 7.63 -6.71
CA LYS A 57 -5.35 7.64 -7.84
C LYS A 57 -4.65 7.82 -9.18
N LEU A 58 -3.61 8.64 -9.23
CA LEU A 58 -2.76 8.81 -10.40
C LEU A 58 -1.99 7.53 -10.73
N ALA A 59 -1.40 6.86 -9.73
CA ALA A 59 -0.72 5.58 -9.92
C ALA A 59 -1.65 4.48 -10.45
N LEU A 60 -2.94 4.50 -10.09
CA LEU A 60 -3.97 3.59 -10.61
C LEU A 60 -4.52 4.02 -11.99
N GLY A 61 -4.10 5.16 -12.53
CA GLY A 61 -4.68 5.74 -13.75
C GLY A 61 -6.15 6.14 -13.60
N LEU A 62 -6.65 6.32 -12.36
CA LEU A 62 -8.01 6.83 -12.07
C LEU A 62 -8.11 8.34 -12.31
N LEU A 63 -6.97 9.03 -12.31
CA LEU A 63 -6.82 10.43 -12.67
C LEU A 63 -5.70 10.53 -13.71
N LYS A 64 -5.80 11.54 -14.58
CA LYS A 64 -4.74 11.95 -15.50
C LYS A 64 -4.07 13.20 -14.96
N PRO A 65 -2.74 13.32 -14.99
CA PRO A 65 -2.06 14.54 -14.62
C PRO A 65 -2.27 15.64 -15.69
N ASP A 66 -2.14 16.90 -15.30
CA ASP A 66 -2.14 18.03 -16.23
C ASP A 66 -0.84 18.06 -17.04
N SER A 67 0.28 17.64 -16.42
CA SER A 67 1.59 17.47 -17.07
C SER A 67 2.48 16.52 -16.26
N GLY A 68 3.60 16.13 -16.85
CA GLY A 68 4.53 15.14 -16.29
C GLY A 68 4.20 13.72 -16.74
N ARG A 69 4.97 12.76 -16.24
CA ARG A 69 4.84 11.34 -16.62
C ARG A 69 4.73 10.45 -15.39
N ILE A 70 3.94 9.38 -15.50
CA ILE A 70 3.79 8.39 -14.45
C ILE A 70 3.97 7.00 -15.07
N THR A 71 4.95 6.26 -14.54
CA THR A 71 5.18 4.86 -14.92
C THR A 71 4.88 3.95 -13.74
N VAL A 72 4.10 2.90 -13.95
CA VAL A 72 3.75 1.89 -12.93
C VAL A 72 3.98 0.50 -13.52
N LEU A 73 4.78 -0.32 -12.82
CA LEU A 73 5.18 -1.66 -13.27
C LEU A 73 5.66 -1.67 -14.74
N GLY A 74 6.46 -0.66 -15.10
CA GLY A 74 7.01 -0.49 -16.45
C GLY A 74 6.04 0.08 -17.49
N ASN A 75 4.78 0.38 -17.14
CA ASN A 75 3.77 0.90 -18.06
C ASN A 75 3.56 2.40 -17.84
N ASP A 76 3.53 3.19 -18.92
CA ASP A 76 3.22 4.63 -18.88
C ASP A 76 1.72 4.84 -18.70
N VAL A 77 1.26 4.96 -17.44
CA VAL A 77 -0.17 5.14 -17.12
C VAL A 77 -0.73 6.49 -17.57
N THR A 78 0.13 7.44 -17.91
CA THR A 78 -0.27 8.77 -18.40
C THR A 78 -0.99 8.63 -19.74
N GLU A 79 -0.48 7.76 -20.61
CA GLU A 79 -0.97 7.57 -21.97
C GLU A 79 -1.93 6.37 -22.13
N MET A 80 -1.96 5.43 -21.17
CA MET A 80 -2.79 4.21 -21.24
C MET A 80 -4.28 4.53 -21.34
N LYS A 81 -4.99 3.70 -22.14
CA LYS A 81 -6.44 3.69 -22.25
C LYS A 81 -7.05 2.80 -21.16
N GLU A 82 -8.36 2.98 -20.91
CA GLU A 82 -9.04 2.24 -19.83
C GLU A 82 -8.93 0.72 -19.96
N GLY A 83 -9.01 0.17 -21.18
CA GLY A 83 -8.87 -1.28 -21.40
C GLY A 83 -7.47 -1.81 -21.02
N GLU A 84 -6.41 -1.02 -21.24
CA GLU A 84 -5.04 -1.36 -20.88
C GLU A 84 -4.83 -1.21 -19.36
N LEU A 85 -5.39 -0.15 -18.76
CA LEU A 85 -5.39 0.08 -17.32
C LEU A 85 -6.10 -1.04 -16.55
N PHE A 86 -7.14 -1.67 -17.13
CA PHE A 86 -7.82 -2.81 -16.51
C PHE A 86 -6.85 -3.97 -16.25
N GLY A 87 -6.02 -4.33 -17.24
CA GLY A 87 -4.99 -5.36 -17.10
C GLY A 87 -3.92 -4.99 -16.07
N LEU A 88 -3.44 -3.75 -16.11
CA LEU A 88 -2.46 -3.24 -15.14
C LEU A 88 -3.01 -3.27 -13.70
N ARG A 89 -4.24 -2.81 -13.50
CA ARG A 89 -4.89 -2.83 -12.18
C ARG A 89 -5.07 -4.24 -11.61
N GLY A 90 -5.06 -5.29 -12.45
CA GLY A 90 -5.03 -6.69 -12.01
C GLY A 90 -3.76 -7.06 -11.24
N GLN A 91 -2.65 -6.36 -11.50
CA GLN A 91 -1.35 -6.55 -10.85
C GLN A 91 -1.17 -5.65 -9.62
N ILE A 92 -2.16 -4.82 -9.29
CA ILE A 92 -2.11 -3.85 -8.19
C ILE A 92 -3.21 -4.16 -7.19
N GLY A 93 -2.84 -4.38 -5.93
CA GLY A 93 -3.79 -4.45 -4.82
C GLY A 93 -4.00 -3.07 -4.19
N MET A 94 -5.26 -2.70 -3.89
CA MET A 94 -5.59 -1.42 -3.25
C MET A 94 -6.38 -1.62 -1.98
N VAL A 95 -5.92 -1.00 -0.88
CA VAL A 95 -6.63 -0.93 0.40
C VAL A 95 -7.06 0.53 0.64
N PHE A 96 -8.36 0.78 0.58
CA PHE A 96 -8.94 2.11 0.78
C PHE A 96 -9.16 2.43 2.26
N GLN A 97 -9.16 3.71 2.59
CA GLN A 97 -9.36 4.22 3.95
C GLN A 97 -10.68 3.73 4.59
N GLU A 98 -11.77 3.64 3.83
CA GLU A 98 -13.08 3.16 4.31
C GLU A 98 -13.33 1.67 3.98
N SER A 99 -12.26 0.90 3.68
CA SER A 99 -12.31 -0.51 3.25
C SER A 99 -12.98 -0.74 1.89
N ALA A 100 -13.95 0.07 1.50
CA ALA A 100 -14.68 0.02 0.22
C ALA A 100 -15.18 -1.40 -0.13
N LEU A 101 -15.73 -2.11 0.85
CA LEU A 101 -16.39 -3.41 0.63
C LEU A 101 -17.76 -3.19 -0.01
N PHE A 102 -18.19 -4.13 -0.81
CA PHE A 102 -19.55 -4.17 -1.38
C PHE A 102 -20.51 -4.71 -0.30
N ASP A 103 -21.40 -3.88 0.19
CA ASP A 103 -22.33 -4.23 1.29
C ASP A 103 -23.33 -5.34 0.90
N SER A 104 -23.62 -5.50 -0.40
CA SER A 104 -24.50 -6.52 -0.96
C SER A 104 -23.82 -7.88 -1.16
N LEU A 105 -22.52 -7.98 -0.98
CA LEU A 105 -21.72 -9.19 -1.13
C LEU A 105 -21.25 -9.71 0.22
N THR A 106 -21.19 -11.03 0.35
CA THR A 106 -20.55 -11.68 1.50
C THR A 106 -19.06 -11.38 1.57
N VAL A 107 -18.41 -11.72 2.67
CA VAL A 107 -16.95 -11.60 2.83
C VAL A 107 -16.23 -12.42 1.76
N SER A 108 -16.65 -13.65 1.49
CA SER A 108 -16.04 -14.48 0.44
C SER A 108 -16.16 -13.87 -0.94
N GLU A 109 -17.34 -13.35 -1.31
CA GLU A 109 -17.58 -12.68 -2.59
C GLU A 109 -16.81 -11.38 -2.71
N ASN A 110 -16.70 -10.59 -1.63
CA ASN A 110 -15.85 -9.40 -1.61
C ASN A 110 -14.38 -9.74 -1.88
N VAL A 111 -13.85 -10.77 -1.23
CA VAL A 111 -12.46 -11.21 -1.41
C VAL A 111 -12.25 -11.81 -2.79
N ALA A 112 -13.18 -12.60 -3.29
CA ALA A 112 -13.12 -13.25 -4.60
C ALA A 112 -13.37 -12.30 -5.77
N PHE A 113 -13.91 -11.10 -5.53
CA PHE A 113 -14.52 -10.23 -6.54
C PHE A 113 -13.66 -10.11 -7.82
N ARG A 114 -12.37 -9.82 -7.67
CA ARG A 114 -11.47 -9.67 -8.80
C ARG A 114 -11.29 -10.97 -9.59
N LEU A 115 -11.15 -12.08 -8.91
CA LEU A 115 -10.99 -13.40 -9.55
C LEU A 115 -12.25 -13.82 -10.29
N MET A 116 -13.43 -13.48 -9.75
CA MET A 116 -14.70 -13.75 -10.40
C MET A 116 -14.87 -12.91 -11.68
N GLU A 117 -14.41 -11.65 -11.68
CA GLU A 117 -14.42 -10.84 -12.91
C GLU A 117 -13.52 -11.42 -14.01
N GLU A 118 -12.39 -12.04 -13.65
CA GLU A 118 -11.45 -12.65 -14.59
C GLU A 118 -11.90 -14.03 -15.08
N HIS A 119 -12.48 -14.86 -14.21
CA HIS A 119 -12.84 -16.25 -14.50
C HIS A 119 -14.34 -16.44 -14.78
N GLY A 120 -15.19 -15.49 -14.41
CA GLY A 120 -16.63 -15.50 -14.66
C GLY A 120 -17.46 -16.38 -13.71
N ILE A 121 -16.85 -17.27 -12.94
CA ILE A 121 -17.53 -18.18 -12.00
C ILE A 121 -16.71 -18.33 -10.70
N TYR A 122 -17.44 -18.61 -9.61
CA TYR A 122 -16.84 -18.96 -8.32
C TYR A 122 -16.67 -20.49 -8.27
N ASP A 123 -15.45 -20.98 -8.32
CA ASP A 123 -15.11 -22.40 -8.31
C ASP A 123 -14.33 -22.82 -7.04
N ALA A 124 -13.97 -24.10 -6.97
CA ALA A 124 -13.25 -24.66 -5.82
C ALA A 124 -11.83 -24.07 -5.65
N ASP A 125 -11.17 -23.63 -6.71
CA ASP A 125 -9.87 -22.97 -6.62
C ASP A 125 -9.99 -21.56 -6.03
N ILE A 126 -11.00 -20.82 -6.47
CA ILE A 126 -11.32 -19.49 -5.90
C ILE A 126 -11.69 -19.63 -4.42
N ASP A 127 -12.54 -20.63 -4.02
CA ASP A 127 -12.88 -20.84 -2.60
C ASP A 127 -11.62 -21.14 -1.76
N ARG A 128 -10.72 -21.96 -2.25
CA ARG A 128 -9.45 -22.26 -1.58
C ARG A 128 -8.61 -20.98 -1.38
N ARG A 129 -8.44 -20.18 -2.43
CA ARG A 129 -7.68 -18.91 -2.38
C ARG A 129 -8.33 -17.88 -1.44
N VAL A 130 -9.66 -17.78 -1.44
CA VAL A 130 -10.42 -16.93 -0.51
C VAL A 130 -10.14 -17.34 0.93
N ARG A 131 -10.22 -18.66 1.25
CA ARG A 131 -9.94 -19.15 2.60
C ARG A 131 -8.48 -18.90 3.01
N GLU A 132 -7.54 -19.09 2.11
CA GLU A 132 -6.12 -18.78 2.36
C GLU A 132 -5.91 -17.29 2.67
N ALA A 133 -6.51 -16.40 1.87
CA ALA A 133 -6.42 -14.94 2.10
C ALA A 133 -7.11 -14.54 3.41
N LEU A 134 -8.27 -15.11 3.74
CA LEU A 134 -8.97 -14.85 5.01
C LEU A 134 -8.22 -15.42 6.21
N ARG A 135 -7.58 -16.57 6.07
CA ARG A 135 -6.71 -17.16 7.13
C ARG A 135 -5.49 -16.28 7.37
N PHE A 136 -4.90 -15.69 6.32
CA PHE A 136 -3.79 -14.76 6.45
C PHE A 136 -4.14 -13.57 7.35
N VAL A 137 -5.38 -13.06 7.26
CA VAL A 137 -5.89 -11.94 8.07
C VAL A 137 -6.70 -12.41 9.30
N GLU A 138 -6.66 -13.70 9.63
CA GLU A 138 -7.32 -14.32 10.80
C GLU A 138 -8.85 -14.17 10.83
N LEU A 139 -9.49 -14.20 9.66
CA LEU A 139 -10.94 -14.02 9.50
C LEU A 139 -11.62 -15.15 8.71
N GLU A 140 -11.03 -16.35 8.63
CA GLU A 140 -11.63 -17.47 7.89
C GLU A 140 -13.05 -17.81 8.37
N HIS A 141 -13.32 -17.62 9.67
CA HIS A 141 -14.65 -17.86 10.27
C HIS A 141 -15.75 -16.91 9.79
N THR A 142 -15.40 -15.83 9.10
CA THR A 142 -16.35 -14.81 8.63
C THR A 142 -16.77 -14.99 7.17
N VAL A 143 -16.37 -16.06 6.52
CA VAL A 143 -16.51 -16.30 5.06
C VAL A 143 -17.92 -16.03 4.52
N ASN A 144 -18.97 -16.38 5.28
CA ASN A 144 -20.38 -16.24 4.91
C ASN A 144 -21.06 -14.97 5.48
N MET A 145 -20.33 -14.15 6.24
CA MET A 145 -20.87 -12.92 6.82
C MET A 145 -20.92 -11.80 5.80
N PHE A 146 -21.78 -10.81 6.05
CA PHE A 146 -21.82 -9.56 5.29
C PHE A 146 -20.98 -8.47 5.97
N PRO A 147 -20.52 -7.44 5.25
CA PRO A 147 -19.76 -6.32 5.83
C PRO A 147 -20.45 -5.63 7.01
N SER A 148 -21.79 -5.58 7.01
CA SER A 148 -22.59 -5.00 8.11
C SER A 148 -22.47 -5.76 9.44
N GLU A 149 -22.08 -7.03 9.41
CA GLU A 149 -21.90 -7.89 10.59
C GLU A 149 -20.48 -7.79 11.18
N LEU A 150 -19.57 -7.05 10.51
CA LEU A 150 -18.17 -6.94 10.87
C LEU A 150 -17.87 -5.64 11.63
N SER A 151 -16.94 -5.70 12.58
CA SER A 151 -16.35 -4.49 13.17
C SER A 151 -15.53 -3.70 12.13
N GLY A 152 -15.21 -2.42 12.40
CA GLY A 152 -14.37 -1.60 11.52
C GLY A 152 -13.02 -2.23 11.23
N GLY A 153 -12.37 -2.79 12.25
CA GLY A 153 -11.10 -3.52 12.09
C GLY A 153 -11.22 -4.81 11.28
N MET A 154 -12.31 -5.56 11.44
CA MET A 154 -12.58 -6.74 10.61
C MET A 154 -12.81 -6.35 9.16
N ARG A 155 -13.60 -5.32 8.87
CA ARG A 155 -13.77 -4.81 7.49
C ARG A 155 -12.44 -4.41 6.86
N ARG A 156 -11.54 -3.78 7.63
CA ARG A 156 -10.21 -3.40 7.14
C ARG A 156 -9.37 -4.63 6.81
N ARG A 157 -9.41 -5.66 7.64
CA ARG A 157 -8.71 -6.93 7.39
C ARG A 157 -9.26 -7.66 6.17
N VAL A 158 -10.58 -7.68 5.96
CA VAL A 158 -11.20 -8.21 4.73
C VAL A 158 -10.75 -7.44 3.49
N ALA A 159 -10.65 -6.10 3.56
CA ALA A 159 -10.13 -5.29 2.46
C ALA A 159 -8.66 -5.62 2.13
N ILE A 160 -7.84 -5.92 3.14
CA ILE A 160 -6.47 -6.42 2.91
C ILE A 160 -6.52 -7.79 2.23
N ALA A 161 -7.34 -8.75 2.70
CA ALA A 161 -7.48 -10.07 2.07
C ALA A 161 -7.89 -9.94 0.59
N ARG A 162 -8.85 -9.05 0.27
CA ARG A 162 -9.27 -8.74 -1.10
C ARG A 162 -8.12 -8.18 -1.94
N ALA A 163 -7.29 -7.32 -1.36
CA ALA A 163 -6.17 -6.70 -2.07
C ALA A 163 -5.03 -7.67 -2.39
N ILE A 164 -4.83 -8.71 -1.57
CA ILE A 164 -3.70 -9.64 -1.71
C ILE A 164 -4.05 -10.96 -2.42
N ILE A 165 -5.33 -11.28 -2.64
CA ILE A 165 -5.76 -12.58 -3.18
C ILE A 165 -5.21 -12.88 -4.58
N THR A 166 -4.93 -11.84 -5.38
CA THR A 166 -4.35 -11.97 -6.72
C THR A 166 -2.82 -12.08 -6.71
N HIS A 167 -2.17 -12.06 -5.53
CA HIS A 167 -0.72 -11.97 -5.38
C HIS A 167 -0.12 -10.80 -6.19
N PRO A 168 -0.57 -9.56 -5.93
CA PRO A 168 -0.19 -8.40 -6.73
C PRO A 168 1.31 -8.08 -6.61
N GLU A 169 1.89 -7.48 -7.65
CA GLU A 169 3.28 -7.00 -7.66
C GLU A 169 3.44 -5.69 -6.89
N LEU A 170 2.35 -4.92 -6.79
CA LEU A 170 2.31 -3.63 -6.10
C LEU A 170 1.09 -3.54 -5.19
N LEU A 171 1.29 -3.08 -3.95
CA LEU A 171 0.23 -2.78 -3.00
C LEU A 171 0.17 -1.28 -2.71
N LEU A 172 -1.02 -0.72 -2.82
CA LEU A 172 -1.31 0.66 -2.47
C LEU A 172 -2.21 0.70 -1.23
N TYR A 173 -1.80 1.45 -0.22
CA TYR A 173 -2.56 1.59 1.02
C TYR A 173 -2.92 3.07 1.23
N ASP A 174 -4.21 3.38 1.29
CA ASP A 174 -4.68 4.72 1.67
C ASP A 174 -5.13 4.72 3.13
N SER A 175 -4.27 5.21 4.00
CA SER A 175 -4.53 5.36 5.44
C SER A 175 -5.13 4.10 6.09
N PRO A 176 -4.47 2.92 5.99
CA PRO A 176 -5.05 1.63 6.38
C PRO A 176 -5.38 1.55 7.88
N THR A 177 -4.77 2.37 8.73
CA THR A 177 -5.03 2.46 10.17
C THR A 177 -5.91 3.64 10.54
N GLY A 178 -6.33 4.46 9.55
CA GLY A 178 -7.13 5.66 9.79
C GLY A 178 -8.49 5.34 10.43
N GLY A 179 -8.82 6.09 11.52
CA GLY A 179 -10.10 5.94 12.22
C GLY A 179 -10.24 4.69 13.09
N LEU A 180 -9.17 3.90 13.25
CA LEU A 180 -9.16 2.73 14.13
C LEU A 180 -8.54 3.05 15.49
N ASP A 181 -8.96 2.30 16.51
CA ASP A 181 -8.34 2.35 17.82
C ASP A 181 -6.87 1.84 17.78
N PRO A 182 -6.04 2.16 18.79
CA PRO A 182 -4.61 1.79 18.77
C PRO A 182 -4.35 0.29 18.66
N VAL A 183 -5.16 -0.55 19.32
CA VAL A 183 -4.97 -2.01 19.31
C VAL A 183 -5.26 -2.57 17.92
N THR A 184 -6.39 -2.20 17.35
CA THR A 184 -6.78 -2.60 15.99
C THR A 184 -5.78 -2.06 14.95
N SER A 185 -5.28 -0.83 15.12
CA SER A 185 -4.24 -0.26 14.25
C SER A 185 -2.96 -1.09 14.25
N ASN A 186 -2.50 -1.53 15.42
CA ASN A 186 -1.31 -2.38 15.53
C ASN A 186 -1.50 -3.71 14.79
N THR A 187 -2.68 -4.34 14.90
CA THR A 187 -3.00 -5.55 14.14
C THR A 187 -2.92 -5.32 12.62
N ILE A 188 -3.42 -4.17 12.12
CA ILE A 188 -3.32 -3.82 10.70
C ILE A 188 -1.86 -3.62 10.27
N VAL A 189 -1.07 -2.90 11.07
CA VAL A 189 0.38 -2.71 10.81
C VAL A 189 1.10 -4.06 10.76
N GLU A 190 0.80 -4.96 11.69
CA GLU A 190 1.37 -6.32 11.73
C GLU A 190 1.04 -7.11 10.45
N LEU A 191 -0.20 -7.06 9.95
CA LEU A 191 -0.59 -7.71 8.70
C LEU A 191 0.14 -7.12 7.48
N ILE A 192 0.30 -5.78 7.42
CA ILE A 192 1.06 -5.12 6.36
C ILE A 192 2.53 -5.55 6.40
N MET A 193 3.14 -5.62 7.60
CA MET A 193 4.50 -6.08 7.78
C MET A 193 4.67 -7.55 7.40
N LYS A 194 3.72 -8.41 7.81
CA LYS A 194 3.69 -9.81 7.41
C LYS A 194 3.63 -9.95 5.88
N GLN A 195 2.78 -9.17 5.21
CA GLN A 195 2.69 -9.15 3.75
C GLN A 195 4.02 -8.70 3.12
N ARG A 196 4.61 -7.61 3.62
CA ARG A 196 5.91 -7.09 3.18
C ARG A 196 7.02 -8.13 3.32
N ASP A 197 7.15 -8.73 4.51
CA ASP A 197 8.31 -9.56 4.85
C ASP A 197 8.23 -10.96 4.23
N VAL A 198 7.01 -11.50 4.08
CA VAL A 198 6.78 -12.83 3.50
C VAL A 198 6.84 -12.80 1.98
N TYR A 199 6.15 -11.84 1.34
CA TYR A 199 5.98 -11.83 -0.12
C TYR A 199 6.89 -10.84 -0.84
N LYS A 200 7.60 -9.96 -0.11
CA LYS A 200 8.51 -8.94 -0.67
C LYS A 200 7.84 -8.05 -1.72
N THR A 201 6.53 -7.83 -1.59
CA THR A 201 5.73 -7.02 -2.51
C THR A 201 6.10 -5.53 -2.37
N SER A 202 6.22 -4.83 -3.50
CA SER A 202 6.41 -3.38 -3.49
C SER A 202 5.18 -2.69 -2.91
N SER A 203 5.35 -1.66 -2.07
CA SER A 203 4.21 -1.02 -1.40
C SER A 203 4.36 0.49 -1.34
N LEU A 204 3.28 1.23 -1.68
CA LEU A 204 3.14 2.65 -1.38
C LEU A 204 2.07 2.83 -0.30
N LEU A 205 2.51 3.25 0.88
CA LEU A 205 1.67 3.39 2.07
C LEU A 205 1.43 4.87 2.39
N VAL A 206 0.22 5.36 2.18
CA VAL A 206 -0.20 6.66 2.74
C VAL A 206 -0.58 6.47 4.20
N SER A 207 0.00 7.25 5.09
CA SER A 207 -0.35 7.24 6.51
C SER A 207 -0.38 8.65 7.08
N HIS A 208 -1.20 8.82 8.13
CA HIS A 208 -1.20 10.00 9.00
C HIS A 208 -0.50 9.73 10.33
N ARG A 209 -0.08 8.49 10.56
CA ARG A 209 0.56 8.02 11.79
C ARG A 209 2.00 7.64 11.51
N LEU A 210 2.91 8.53 11.84
CA LEU A 210 4.35 8.27 11.70
C LEU A 210 4.80 7.05 12.51
N GLN A 211 4.20 6.85 13.69
CA GLN A 211 4.51 5.72 14.56
C GLN A 211 4.35 4.37 13.84
N ASP A 212 3.33 4.23 12.99
CA ASP A 212 3.11 3.00 12.21
C ASP A 212 4.32 2.72 11.29
N ALA A 213 4.79 3.74 10.57
CA ALA A 213 5.94 3.60 9.68
C ALA A 213 7.27 3.42 10.43
N PHE A 214 7.45 4.08 11.57
CA PHE A 214 8.62 3.82 12.43
C PHE A 214 8.62 2.37 12.96
N THR A 215 7.46 1.85 13.37
CA THR A 215 7.32 0.44 13.73
C THR A 215 7.70 -0.47 12.58
N MET A 216 7.20 -0.18 11.37
CA MET A 216 7.53 -0.95 10.17
C MET A 216 9.01 -0.90 9.80
N ALA A 217 9.70 0.22 10.04
CA ALA A 217 11.12 0.37 9.75
C ALA A 217 12.04 -0.32 10.77
N THR A 218 11.55 -0.51 12.01
CA THR A 218 12.36 -1.02 13.14
C THR A 218 11.96 -2.43 13.60
N HIS A 219 10.96 -3.03 12.99
CA HIS A 219 10.51 -4.39 13.28
C HIS A 219 10.45 -5.23 12.02
N GLN A 220 10.55 -6.55 12.18
CA GLN A 220 10.45 -7.55 11.13
C GLN A 220 9.50 -8.65 11.57
N PHE A 221 8.74 -9.21 10.62
CA PHE A 221 7.88 -10.36 10.89
C PHE A 221 8.71 -11.64 10.83
N ASP A 222 8.74 -12.38 11.93
CA ASP A 222 9.39 -13.67 12.03
C ASP A 222 8.38 -14.78 11.70
N GLN A 223 8.55 -15.43 10.55
CA GLN A 223 7.67 -16.50 10.07
C GLN A 223 7.71 -17.72 11.00
N SER A 224 8.83 -17.98 11.68
CA SER A 224 8.98 -19.17 12.54
C SER A 224 8.18 -19.09 13.83
N SER A 225 8.10 -17.88 14.41
CA SER A 225 7.32 -17.60 15.62
C SER A 225 5.94 -17.02 15.34
N ASN A 226 5.66 -16.63 14.07
CA ASN A 226 4.45 -15.92 13.63
C ASN A 226 4.21 -14.62 14.45
N THR A 227 5.28 -13.88 14.78
CA THR A 227 5.22 -12.67 15.58
C THR A 227 6.11 -11.56 15.01
N LEU A 228 5.82 -10.29 15.40
CA LEU A 228 6.73 -9.19 15.15
C LEU A 228 7.92 -9.23 16.10
N ARG A 229 9.11 -9.02 15.57
CA ARG A 229 10.35 -8.93 16.31
C ARG A 229 10.98 -7.55 16.12
N ALA A 230 11.25 -6.86 17.22
CA ALA A 230 12.03 -5.62 17.18
C ALA A 230 13.47 -5.92 16.73
N LEU A 231 13.99 -5.10 15.82
CA LEU A 231 15.38 -5.18 15.40
C LEU A 231 16.30 -4.53 16.43
N PRO A 232 17.54 -5.01 16.60
CA PRO A 232 18.53 -4.37 17.46
C PRO A 232 18.73 -2.90 17.08
N ARG A 233 19.09 -2.06 18.06
CA ARG A 233 19.36 -0.64 17.80
C ARG A 233 20.38 -0.45 16.68
N GLY A 234 20.00 0.37 15.68
CA GLY A 234 20.84 0.65 14.51
C GLY A 234 20.74 -0.38 13.39
N GLN A 235 19.96 -1.45 13.56
CA GLN A 235 19.54 -2.34 12.48
C GLN A 235 18.16 -1.94 11.97
N TYR A 236 17.93 -2.14 10.68
CA TYR A 236 16.69 -1.86 9.98
C TYR A 236 16.23 -3.11 9.25
N CYS A 237 14.96 -3.13 8.84
CA CYS A 237 14.36 -4.25 8.15
C CYS A 237 15.15 -4.63 6.88
N ASP A 238 15.21 -5.93 6.58
CA ASP A 238 15.84 -6.45 5.35
C ASP A 238 15.12 -5.98 4.08
N VAL A 239 13.81 -5.72 4.18
CA VAL A 239 13.06 -5.08 3.11
C VAL A 239 13.30 -3.58 3.17
N PRO A 240 13.85 -2.97 2.11
CA PRO A 240 14.09 -1.54 2.08
C PRO A 240 12.82 -0.74 2.34
N MET A 241 12.93 0.29 3.18
CA MET A 241 11.83 1.20 3.46
C MET A 241 12.31 2.64 3.38
N SER A 242 11.59 3.47 2.60
CA SER A 242 11.83 4.89 2.48
C SER A 242 10.60 5.73 2.87
N PHE A 243 10.83 7.02 3.07
CA PHE A 243 9.86 8.00 3.53
C PHE A 243 9.77 9.12 2.51
N LEU A 244 8.55 9.45 2.11
CA LEU A 244 8.24 10.56 1.22
C LEU A 244 7.35 11.54 1.98
N ILE A 245 7.77 12.81 2.13
CA ILE A 245 6.97 13.81 2.83
C ILE A 245 6.54 14.90 1.86
N LEU A 246 5.23 15.16 1.83
CA LEU A 246 4.62 16.21 1.01
C LEU A 246 4.24 17.42 1.85
N ARG A 247 4.49 18.60 1.30
CA ARG A 247 4.01 19.88 1.80
C ARG A 247 3.65 20.80 0.64
N ASP A 248 2.47 21.41 0.69
CA ASP A 248 1.99 22.37 -0.29
C ASP A 248 2.11 21.90 -1.76
N GLY A 249 1.78 20.60 -1.98
CA GLY A 249 1.82 19.96 -3.29
C GLY A 249 3.23 19.64 -3.80
N LYS A 250 4.27 19.70 -2.96
CA LYS A 250 5.67 19.41 -3.32
C LYS A 250 6.26 18.32 -2.43
N VAL A 251 7.24 17.60 -2.96
CA VAL A 251 8.11 16.72 -2.17
C VAL A 251 9.10 17.58 -1.41
N ILE A 252 9.12 17.48 -0.07
CA ILE A 252 10.10 18.15 0.79
C ILE A 252 11.11 17.18 1.37
N PHE A 253 10.84 15.87 1.31
CA PHE A 253 11.75 14.81 1.74
C PHE A 253 11.47 13.54 0.95
N ASP A 254 12.52 12.87 0.49
CA ASP A 254 12.50 11.50 -0.04
C ASP A 254 13.81 10.82 0.37
N GLY A 255 13.75 9.87 1.31
CA GLY A 255 14.94 9.23 1.87
C GLY A 255 14.62 8.13 2.88
N ASP A 256 15.66 7.51 3.41
CA ASP A 256 15.54 6.46 4.41
C ASP A 256 15.28 7.00 5.84
N ILE A 257 15.05 6.08 6.79
CA ILE A 257 14.80 6.44 8.20
C ILE A 257 16.01 7.12 8.85
N ARG A 258 17.25 6.85 8.40
CA ARG A 258 18.47 7.45 8.96
C ARG A 258 18.58 8.90 8.51
N GLU A 259 18.33 9.14 7.24
CA GLU A 259 18.28 10.49 6.66
C GLU A 259 17.18 11.31 7.33
N LEU A 260 15.99 10.70 7.53
CA LEU A 260 14.87 11.32 8.23
C LEU A 260 15.24 11.71 9.67
N ALA A 261 15.87 10.82 10.42
CA ALA A 261 16.27 11.06 11.80
C ALA A 261 17.35 12.17 11.95
N HIS A 262 18.15 12.42 10.91
CA HIS A 262 19.22 13.42 10.91
C HIS A 262 18.87 14.68 10.12
N THR A 263 17.64 14.83 9.67
CA THR A 263 17.20 16.02 8.91
C THR A 263 17.40 17.30 9.71
N LYS A 264 17.82 18.38 9.02
CA LYS A 264 17.97 19.72 9.61
C LYS A 264 16.73 20.60 9.33
N ASP A 265 15.81 20.15 8.52
CA ASP A 265 14.58 20.86 8.22
C ASP A 265 13.71 20.97 9.47
N GLU A 266 13.42 22.18 9.94
CA GLU A 266 12.66 22.45 11.17
C GLU A 266 11.23 21.90 11.08
N TYR A 267 10.58 22.07 9.92
CA TYR A 267 9.22 21.57 9.70
C TYR A 267 9.16 20.04 9.78
N ILE A 268 10.11 19.35 9.14
CA ILE A 268 10.16 17.89 9.19
C ILE A 268 10.42 17.42 10.63
N ARG A 269 11.33 18.08 11.35
CA ARG A 269 11.62 17.78 12.76
C ARG A 269 10.39 17.95 13.65
N GLU A 270 9.66 19.04 13.48
CA GLU A 270 8.40 19.28 14.21
C GLU A 270 7.33 18.24 13.82
N TYR A 271 7.25 17.89 12.53
CA TYR A 271 6.30 16.92 12.02
C TYR A 271 6.53 15.50 12.55
N ILE A 272 7.79 15.10 12.82
CA ILE A 272 8.17 13.76 13.31
C ILE A 272 8.32 13.68 14.84
N SER A 273 8.30 14.80 15.58
CA SER A 273 8.39 14.86 17.04
C SER A 273 7.05 14.55 17.72
#